data_0cbcc4cee5cfc0806d0e7e3d87271015
#
_entry.id   0cbcc4cee5cfc0806d0e7e3d87271015
#
_cell.length_a   1.000
_cell.length_b   1.000
_cell.length_c   1.000
_cell.angle_alpha   90.00
_cell.angle_beta   90.00
_cell.angle_gamma   90.00
#
_symmetry.space_group_name_H-M   'P 1'
#
loop_
_entity.id
_entity.type
_entity.pdbx_description
1 polymer ?
#
loop_
_entity_poly.entity_id
_entity_poly.type
_entity_poly.pdbx_seq_one_letter_code
_entity_poly.pdbx_strand_id
1 'polypeptide(L)'
;MNQAYLNLENIEKKRNYLLSQWNAMKSKLYRAKEKQKQIFECRKNFCDQKINSLKKLTTALTDYKNDYLEKVISDIEILFYVYSGRIMQENYYGRGLFIKKNSSLKRVLFVSEYQSDVDALYNLSSGQLVSIIFAFVMALNKLYSSQSFIAIDDPVQTIDDINVWGFIETIRHAFKDSFILLSTHEDEYAALLRYKLSKIGIPAKCIDMSEIRSRQEVEERSE
;
A
#
# COMPACT_ATOMS: atom_id res chain seq x y z
N MET A 1 -75.57 56.06 -29.77
CA MET A 1 -75.23 55.39 -28.51
C MET A 1 -74.99 53.88 -28.67
N ASN A 2 -75.62 53.15 -29.61
CA ASN A 2 -75.49 51.66 -29.70
C ASN A 2 -74.12 51.14 -30.21
N GLN A 3 -73.37 51.88 -31.00
CA GLN A 3 -72.12 51.37 -31.58
C GLN A 3 -70.96 51.34 -30.57
N ALA A 4 -70.96 52.26 -29.60
CA ALA A 4 -69.91 52.32 -28.55
C ALA A 4 -70.11 51.18 -27.51
N TYR A 5 -71.32 50.81 -27.17
CA TYR A 5 -71.66 49.67 -26.29
C TYR A 5 -71.27 48.32 -26.93
N LEU A 6 -71.52 48.13 -28.21
CA LEU A 6 -71.11 46.95 -28.93
C LEU A 6 -69.57 46.78 -29.00
N ASN A 7 -68.84 47.89 -29.08
CA ASN A 7 -67.39 47.89 -29.02
C ASN A 7 -66.83 47.50 -27.64
N LEU A 8 -67.47 48.00 -26.55
CA LEU A 8 -67.08 47.68 -25.18
C LEU A 8 -67.28 46.21 -24.86
N GLU A 9 -68.42 45.65 -25.22
CA GLU A 9 -68.72 44.22 -25.02
C GLU A 9 -67.78 43.32 -25.79
N ASN A 10 -67.39 43.68 -27.00
CA ASN A 10 -66.41 42.95 -27.79
C ASN A 10 -64.97 43.03 -27.19
N ILE A 11 -64.61 44.18 -26.62
CA ILE A 11 -63.35 44.34 -25.95
C ILE A 11 -63.30 43.50 -24.66
N GLU A 12 -64.36 43.48 -23.87
CA GLU A 12 -64.41 42.62 -22.70
C GLU A 12 -64.39 41.11 -23.02
N LYS A 13 -65.10 40.68 -24.04
CA LYS A 13 -65.02 39.30 -24.53
C LYS A 13 -63.63 38.92 -24.95
N LYS A 14 -62.94 39.80 -25.66
CA LYS A 14 -61.55 39.57 -26.10
C LYS A 14 -60.57 39.56 -24.94
N ARG A 15 -60.76 40.43 -23.95
CA ARG A 15 -59.95 40.44 -22.71
C ARG A 15 -60.14 39.14 -21.93
N ASN A 16 -61.37 38.69 -21.74
CA ASN A 16 -61.65 37.46 -20.98
C ASN A 16 -61.12 36.22 -21.72
N TYR A 17 -61.17 36.19 -23.03
CA TYR A 17 -60.57 35.15 -23.84
C TYR A 17 -59.00 35.13 -23.66
N LEU A 18 -58.34 36.28 -23.74
CA LEU A 18 -56.91 36.38 -23.57
C LEU A 18 -56.48 36.00 -22.14
N LEU A 19 -57.26 36.40 -21.10
CA LEU A 19 -57.01 36.00 -19.72
C LEU A 19 -57.14 34.49 -19.50
N SER A 20 -58.14 33.87 -20.14
CA SER A 20 -58.28 32.40 -20.07
C SER A 20 -57.13 31.66 -20.73
N GLN A 21 -56.67 32.14 -21.91
CA GLN A 21 -55.49 31.61 -22.60
C GLN A 21 -54.21 31.78 -21.73
N TRP A 22 -54.00 32.96 -21.18
CA TRP A 22 -52.86 33.24 -20.27
C TRP A 22 -52.84 32.33 -19.06
N ASN A 23 -53.99 32.15 -18.42
CA ASN A 23 -54.10 31.28 -17.25
C ASN A 23 -53.85 29.80 -17.60
N ALA A 24 -54.29 29.37 -18.78
CA ALA A 24 -54.06 28.02 -19.27
C ALA A 24 -52.55 27.79 -19.58
N MET A 25 -51.88 28.77 -20.23
CA MET A 25 -50.42 28.71 -20.48
C MET A 25 -49.63 28.75 -19.19
N LYS A 26 -49.94 29.63 -18.26
CA LYS A 26 -49.32 29.71 -16.91
C LYS A 26 -49.48 28.41 -16.15
N SER A 27 -50.62 27.77 -16.19
CA SER A 27 -50.88 26.46 -15.56
C SER A 27 -50.03 25.34 -16.19
N LYS A 28 -49.92 25.30 -17.52
CA LYS A 28 -49.04 24.34 -18.24
C LYS A 28 -47.59 24.51 -17.88
N LEU A 29 -47.10 25.75 -17.88
CA LEU A 29 -45.71 26.06 -17.51
C LEU A 29 -45.39 25.68 -16.05
N TYR A 30 -46.31 25.99 -15.13
CA TYR A 30 -46.18 25.59 -13.73
C TYR A 30 -46.13 24.07 -13.55
N ARG A 31 -47.00 23.32 -14.19
CA ARG A 31 -47.00 21.84 -14.17
C ARG A 31 -45.71 21.26 -14.73
N ALA A 32 -45.15 21.86 -15.82
CA ALA A 32 -43.91 21.41 -16.40
C ALA A 32 -42.72 21.63 -15.45
N LYS A 33 -42.65 22.81 -14.78
CA LYS A 33 -41.64 23.11 -13.79
C LYS A 33 -41.74 22.20 -12.55
N GLU A 34 -42.95 21.91 -12.09
CA GLU A 34 -43.18 21.01 -10.97
C GLU A 34 -42.69 19.57 -11.28
N LYS A 35 -43.00 19.06 -12.48
CA LYS A 35 -42.46 17.77 -12.93
C LYS A 35 -40.94 17.76 -12.98
N GLN A 36 -40.32 18.82 -13.49
CA GLN A 36 -38.85 18.96 -13.53
C GLN A 36 -38.28 18.93 -12.10
N LYS A 37 -38.89 19.67 -11.18
CA LYS A 37 -38.48 19.68 -9.76
C LYS A 37 -38.52 18.28 -9.15
N GLN A 38 -39.62 17.56 -9.34
CA GLN A 38 -39.76 16.18 -8.85
C GLN A 38 -38.67 15.24 -9.40
N ILE A 39 -38.35 15.36 -10.70
CA ILE A 39 -37.27 14.58 -11.32
C ILE A 39 -35.92 14.91 -10.67
N PHE A 40 -35.62 16.19 -10.44
CA PHE A 40 -34.39 16.60 -9.77
C PHE A 40 -34.31 16.11 -8.34
N GLU A 41 -35.38 16.20 -7.57
CA GLU A 41 -35.46 15.70 -6.20
C GLU A 41 -35.25 14.18 -6.15
N CYS A 42 -35.87 13.44 -7.07
CA CYS A 42 -35.67 12.00 -7.16
C CYS A 42 -34.20 11.63 -7.48
N ARG A 43 -33.59 12.33 -8.45
CA ARG A 43 -32.16 12.14 -8.78
C ARG A 43 -31.25 12.50 -7.60
N LYS A 44 -31.52 13.60 -6.92
CA LYS A 44 -30.78 14.01 -5.73
C LYS A 44 -30.82 12.92 -4.66
N ASN A 45 -32.01 12.46 -4.32
CA ASN A 45 -32.20 11.42 -3.30
C ASN A 45 -31.47 10.12 -3.68
N PHE A 46 -31.50 9.73 -4.97
CA PHE A 46 -30.74 8.59 -5.45
C PHE A 46 -29.23 8.78 -5.29
N CYS A 47 -28.71 9.95 -5.67
CA CYS A 47 -27.29 10.28 -5.50
C CYS A 47 -26.88 10.26 -4.01
N ASP A 48 -27.70 10.86 -3.14
CA ASP A 48 -27.45 10.91 -1.69
C ASP A 48 -27.42 9.49 -1.08
N GLN A 49 -28.33 8.62 -1.50
CA GLN A 49 -28.32 7.21 -1.09
C GLN A 49 -27.03 6.49 -1.54
N LYS A 50 -26.60 6.70 -2.80
CA LYS A 50 -25.35 6.10 -3.32
C LYS A 50 -24.13 6.62 -2.59
N ILE A 51 -24.04 7.92 -2.36
CA ILE A 51 -22.97 8.54 -1.58
C ILE A 51 -22.89 7.95 -0.17
N ASN A 52 -24.03 7.80 0.51
CA ASN A 52 -24.05 7.21 1.84
C ASN A 52 -23.64 5.74 1.85
N SER A 53 -24.04 4.97 0.84
CA SER A 53 -23.61 3.57 0.69
C SER A 53 -22.10 3.47 0.44
N LEU A 54 -21.55 4.32 -0.42
CA LEU A 54 -20.11 4.36 -0.68
C LEU A 54 -19.31 4.79 0.56
N LYS A 55 -19.78 5.77 1.32
CA LYS A 55 -19.15 6.16 2.59
C LYS A 55 -19.10 5.00 3.58
N LYS A 56 -20.21 4.27 3.75
CA LYS A 56 -20.23 3.08 4.61
C LYS A 56 -19.23 2.02 4.17
N LEU A 57 -19.14 1.76 2.86
CA LEU A 57 -18.18 0.81 2.30
C LEU A 57 -16.73 1.27 2.55
N THR A 58 -16.42 2.54 2.32
CA THR A 58 -15.09 3.10 2.57
C THR A 58 -14.70 2.99 4.05
N THR A 59 -15.62 3.27 4.97
CA THR A 59 -15.37 3.11 6.41
C THR A 59 -15.07 1.64 6.74
N ALA A 60 -15.94 0.72 6.31
CA ALA A 60 -15.75 -0.71 6.56
C ALA A 60 -14.43 -1.25 5.99
N LEU A 61 -14.03 -0.83 4.78
CA LEU A 61 -12.75 -1.21 4.20
C LEU A 61 -11.56 -0.62 4.98
N THR A 62 -11.70 0.60 5.49
CA THR A 62 -10.66 1.23 6.31
C THR A 62 -10.49 0.49 7.64
N ASP A 63 -11.58 0.13 8.28
CA ASP A 63 -11.57 -0.63 9.54
C ASP A 63 -10.94 -2.01 9.32
N TYR A 64 -11.39 -2.75 8.30
CA TYR A 64 -10.81 -4.04 7.93
C TYR A 64 -9.30 -3.96 7.63
N LYS A 65 -8.88 -2.95 6.88
CA LYS A 65 -7.45 -2.71 6.61
C LYS A 65 -6.67 -2.49 7.91
N ASN A 66 -7.23 -1.73 8.84
CA ASN A 66 -6.57 -1.45 10.13
C ASN A 66 -6.43 -2.72 10.97
N ASP A 67 -7.50 -3.52 11.07
CA ASP A 67 -7.50 -4.79 11.80
C ASP A 67 -6.52 -5.79 11.18
N TYR A 68 -6.48 -5.85 9.85
CA TYR A 68 -5.52 -6.69 9.13
C TYR A 68 -4.07 -6.28 9.39
N LEU A 69 -3.78 -4.97 9.37
CA LEU A 69 -2.44 -4.46 9.68
C LEU A 69 -2.04 -4.76 11.13
N GLU A 70 -2.95 -4.63 12.09
CA GLU A 70 -2.68 -5.00 13.49
C GLU A 70 -2.34 -6.48 13.62
N LYS A 71 -3.10 -7.34 12.94
CA LYS A 71 -2.81 -8.77 12.91
C LYS A 71 -1.43 -9.04 12.33
N VAL A 72 -1.10 -8.48 11.16
CA VAL A 72 0.21 -8.67 10.53
C VAL A 72 1.34 -8.21 11.43
N ILE A 73 1.21 -7.05 12.06
CA ILE A 73 2.22 -6.54 13.01
C ILE A 73 2.40 -7.50 14.19
N SER A 74 1.32 -7.96 14.79
CA SER A 74 1.37 -8.92 15.90
C SER A 74 2.02 -10.23 15.50
N ASP A 75 1.73 -10.72 14.30
CA ASP A 75 2.27 -12.01 13.81
C ASP A 75 3.79 -11.93 13.56
N ILE A 76 4.29 -10.79 13.03
CA ILE A 76 5.71 -10.64 12.70
C ILE A 76 6.57 -10.07 13.84
N GLU A 77 5.98 -9.50 14.89
CA GLU A 77 6.69 -8.74 15.93
C GLU A 77 7.86 -9.50 16.52
N ILE A 78 7.65 -10.75 16.90
CA ILE A 78 8.68 -11.59 17.53
C ILE A 78 9.81 -11.90 16.54
N LEU A 79 9.47 -12.29 15.33
CA LEU A 79 10.48 -12.61 14.31
C LEU A 79 11.27 -11.38 13.91
N PHE A 80 10.59 -10.27 13.74
CA PHE A 80 11.24 -9.00 13.41
C PHE A 80 12.19 -8.56 14.53
N TYR A 81 11.78 -8.65 15.80
CA TYR A 81 12.64 -8.37 16.93
C TYR A 81 13.90 -9.23 16.92
N VAL A 82 13.75 -10.54 16.71
CA VAL A 82 14.87 -11.47 16.66
C VAL A 82 15.79 -11.19 15.46
N TYR A 83 15.23 -10.94 14.27
CA TYR A 83 16.03 -10.72 13.07
C TYR A 83 16.72 -9.36 13.08
N SER A 84 16.02 -8.30 13.49
CA SER A 84 16.64 -6.98 13.64
C SER A 84 17.77 -6.98 14.65
N GLY A 85 17.60 -7.65 15.81
CA GLY A 85 18.64 -7.77 16.81
C GLY A 85 19.85 -8.62 16.36
N ARG A 86 19.64 -9.62 15.50
CA ARG A 86 20.73 -10.43 14.95
C ARG A 86 21.50 -9.70 13.85
N ILE A 87 20.83 -8.93 13.02
CA ILE A 87 21.47 -8.20 11.92
C ILE A 87 22.15 -6.94 12.44
N MET A 88 21.48 -6.17 13.31
CA MET A 88 22.01 -4.92 13.86
C MET A 88 22.78 -5.15 15.18
N GLN A 89 23.93 -5.80 15.14
CA GLN A 89 24.68 -6.18 16.32
C GLN A 89 25.29 -4.99 17.09
N GLU A 90 25.61 -3.91 16.40
CA GLU A 90 26.47 -2.85 16.93
C GLU A 90 25.76 -1.87 17.87
N ASN A 91 24.52 -1.47 17.58
CA ASN A 91 23.88 -0.34 18.25
C ASN A 91 22.98 -0.68 19.41
N TYR A 92 22.48 -1.92 19.47
CA TYR A 92 21.48 -2.31 20.47
C TYR A 92 21.93 -3.49 21.31
N TYR A 93 23.24 -3.78 21.35
CA TYR A 93 23.79 -4.90 22.14
C TYR A 93 23.06 -6.23 21.88
N GLY A 94 22.72 -6.49 20.61
CA GLY A 94 21.94 -7.67 20.22
C GLY A 94 20.45 -7.58 20.54
N ARG A 95 19.95 -6.42 20.96
CA ARG A 95 18.52 -6.17 21.13
C ARG A 95 17.90 -5.78 19.79
N GLY A 96 16.73 -6.35 19.51
CA GLY A 96 15.97 -6.00 18.31
C GLY A 96 15.14 -4.74 18.47
N LEU A 97 14.50 -4.34 17.39
CA LEU A 97 13.50 -3.29 17.40
C LEU A 97 12.10 -3.87 17.50
N PHE A 98 11.23 -3.17 18.19
CA PHE A 98 9.80 -3.48 18.24
C PHE A 98 9.06 -2.74 17.15
N ILE A 99 7.99 -3.36 16.66
CA ILE A 99 7.05 -2.73 15.74
C ILE A 99 5.83 -2.26 16.53
N LYS A 100 5.48 -0.98 16.41
CA LYS A 100 4.34 -0.40 17.10
C LYS A 100 3.45 0.35 16.12
N LYS A 101 2.15 0.12 16.20
CA LYS A 101 1.18 0.94 15.45
C LYS A 101 0.91 2.22 16.21
N ASN A 102 1.13 3.35 15.56
CA ASN A 102 0.69 4.64 16.08
C ASN A 102 -0.64 5.03 15.43
N SER A 103 -1.73 4.82 16.17
CA SER A 103 -3.09 5.08 15.68
C SER A 103 -3.35 6.57 15.41
N SER A 104 -2.70 7.48 16.16
CA SER A 104 -2.86 8.93 15.98
C SER A 104 -2.17 9.41 14.71
N LEU A 105 -1.00 8.86 14.37
CA LEU A 105 -0.24 9.22 13.18
C LEU A 105 -0.56 8.33 11.96
N LYS A 106 -1.41 7.32 12.13
CA LYS A 106 -1.78 6.34 11.09
C LYS A 106 -0.55 5.70 10.42
N ARG A 107 0.51 5.45 11.17
CA ARG A 107 1.76 4.87 10.70
C ARG A 107 2.28 3.82 11.66
N VAL A 108 3.21 3.01 11.16
CA VAL A 108 3.99 2.04 11.95
C VAL A 108 5.25 2.74 12.44
N LEU A 109 5.62 2.53 13.69
CA LEU A 109 6.86 2.99 14.31
C LEU A 109 7.75 1.80 14.60
N PHE A 110 9.05 2.00 14.46
CA PHE A 110 10.07 1.07 14.90
C PHE A 110 10.74 1.66 16.14
N VAL A 111 10.62 0.99 17.27
CA VAL A 111 11.08 1.54 18.55
C VAL A 111 12.08 0.61 19.23
N SER A 112 13.08 1.18 19.89
CA SER A 112 14.09 0.43 20.64
C SER A 112 13.55 -0.10 21.96
N GLU A 113 12.59 0.59 22.54
CA GLU A 113 11.89 0.20 23.75
C GLU A 113 10.39 0.22 23.52
N TYR A 114 9.68 -0.79 24.03
CA TYR A 114 8.25 -0.93 23.77
C TYR A 114 7.42 0.27 24.27
N GLN A 115 7.88 0.95 25.30
CA GLN A 115 7.21 2.13 25.85
C GLN A 115 7.58 3.43 25.14
N SER A 116 8.57 3.42 24.25
CA SER A 116 8.99 4.61 23.49
C SER A 116 7.97 4.95 22.42
N ASP A 117 7.78 6.26 22.20
CA ASP A 117 7.03 6.80 21.07
C ASP A 117 7.96 7.45 20.01
N VAL A 118 9.27 7.31 20.22
CA VAL A 118 10.28 7.84 19.30
C VAL A 118 10.59 6.78 18.24
N ASP A 119 10.38 7.14 16.97
CA ASP A 119 10.70 6.26 15.85
C ASP A 119 12.22 6.16 15.68
N ALA A 120 12.74 4.96 15.88
CA ALA A 120 14.18 4.69 15.76
C ALA A 120 14.73 4.96 14.36
N LEU A 121 13.90 4.90 13.32
CA LEU A 121 14.32 5.12 11.93
C LEU A 121 14.99 6.47 11.70
N TYR A 122 14.64 7.49 12.47
CA TYR A 122 15.25 8.82 12.34
C TYR A 122 16.68 8.92 12.84
N ASN A 123 17.12 7.96 13.64
CA ASN A 123 18.45 7.95 14.26
C ASN A 123 19.40 6.90 13.64
N LEU A 124 18.98 6.24 12.57
CA LEU A 124 19.73 5.16 11.96
C LEU A 124 20.59 5.65 10.79
N SER A 125 21.76 5.05 10.61
CA SER A 125 22.55 5.17 9.40
C SER A 125 21.82 4.50 8.21
N SER A 126 22.27 4.79 6.98
CA SER A 126 21.73 4.15 5.78
C SER A 126 21.87 2.62 5.82
N GLY A 127 23.02 2.11 6.27
CA GLY A 127 23.28 0.68 6.39
C GLY A 127 22.38 0.00 7.45
N GLN A 128 22.16 0.67 8.57
CA GLN A 128 21.25 0.20 9.62
C GLN A 128 19.79 0.19 9.12
N LEU A 129 19.38 1.21 8.37
CA LEU A 129 18.04 1.25 7.79
C LEU A 129 17.82 0.07 6.83
N VAL A 130 18.79 -0.22 5.96
CA VAL A 130 18.72 -1.38 5.06
C VAL A 130 18.67 -2.69 5.84
N SER A 131 19.44 -2.82 6.91
CA SER A 131 19.42 -3.99 7.80
C SER A 131 18.03 -4.23 8.43
N ILE A 132 17.34 -3.17 8.82
CA ILE A 132 15.96 -3.24 9.34
C ILE A 132 14.98 -3.65 8.26
N ILE A 133 15.11 -3.09 7.06
CA ILE A 133 14.27 -3.47 5.91
C ILE A 133 14.41 -4.97 5.63
N PHE A 134 15.65 -5.49 5.61
CA PHE A 134 15.87 -6.93 5.45
C PHE A 134 15.24 -7.74 6.58
N ALA A 135 15.41 -7.35 7.83
CA ALA A 135 14.80 -8.03 8.96
C ALA A 135 13.27 -8.09 8.82
N PHE A 136 12.66 -7.00 8.39
CA PHE A 136 11.23 -6.90 8.18
C PHE A 136 10.73 -7.79 7.02
N VAL A 137 11.40 -7.71 5.87
CA VAL A 137 11.06 -8.53 4.69
C VAL A 137 11.25 -10.01 4.98
N MET A 138 12.32 -10.38 5.69
CA MET A 138 12.59 -11.76 6.09
C MET A 138 11.52 -12.27 7.07
N ALA A 139 11.07 -11.46 8.02
CA ALA A 139 9.99 -11.84 8.95
C ALA A 139 8.66 -12.05 8.21
N LEU A 140 8.32 -11.17 7.28
CA LEU A 140 7.14 -11.32 6.42
C LEU A 140 7.23 -12.57 5.54
N ASN A 141 8.38 -12.77 4.88
CA ASN A 141 8.57 -13.95 4.03
C ASN A 141 8.42 -15.24 4.82
N LYS A 142 9.01 -15.31 6.01
CA LYS A 142 8.95 -16.52 6.85
C LYS A 142 7.53 -16.91 7.25
N LEU A 143 6.66 -15.95 7.50
CA LEU A 143 5.28 -16.20 7.96
C LEU A 143 4.26 -16.29 6.84
N TYR A 144 4.42 -15.49 5.80
CA TYR A 144 3.37 -15.32 4.79
C TYR A 144 3.71 -15.90 3.42
N SER A 145 4.98 -16.27 3.17
CA SER A 145 5.32 -16.96 1.92
C SER A 145 4.88 -18.42 1.99
N SER A 146 4.04 -18.82 1.05
CA SER A 146 3.66 -20.23 0.86
C SER A 146 4.78 -21.03 0.22
N GLN A 147 5.74 -20.37 -0.41
CA GLN A 147 6.90 -20.98 -1.04
C GLN A 147 8.15 -20.61 -0.24
N SER A 148 8.96 -21.61 0.10
CA SER A 148 10.24 -21.42 0.76
C SER A 148 11.28 -20.86 -0.21
N PHE A 149 11.02 -19.67 -0.78
CA PHE A 149 11.86 -18.99 -1.75
C PHE A 149 12.08 -17.54 -1.34
N ILE A 150 13.33 -17.09 -1.42
CA ILE A 150 13.71 -15.70 -1.20
C ILE A 150 14.73 -15.28 -2.26
N ALA A 151 14.49 -14.13 -2.92
CA ALA A 151 15.44 -13.52 -3.84
C ALA A 151 15.93 -12.20 -3.25
N ILE A 152 17.23 -12.01 -3.22
CA ILE A 152 17.90 -10.84 -2.65
C ILE A 152 18.93 -10.34 -3.64
N ASP A 153 18.79 -9.08 -4.05
CA ASP A 153 19.70 -8.43 -4.96
C ASP A 153 20.65 -7.52 -4.19
N ASP A 154 21.92 -7.83 -4.27
CA ASP A 154 23.06 -7.09 -3.76
C ASP A 154 22.90 -6.50 -2.34
N PRO A 155 22.71 -7.36 -1.32
CA PRO A 155 22.43 -6.89 0.03
C PRO A 155 23.61 -6.17 0.68
N VAL A 156 24.82 -6.35 0.17
CA VAL A 156 26.08 -5.92 0.83
C VAL A 156 26.43 -4.48 0.55
N GLN A 157 26.01 -3.94 -0.59
CA GLN A 157 26.41 -2.61 -1.08
C GLN A 157 26.20 -1.48 -0.06
N THR A 158 25.24 -1.64 0.85
CA THR A 158 24.85 -0.57 1.79
C THR A 158 24.86 -1.00 3.25
N ILE A 159 25.19 -2.25 3.56
CA ILE A 159 25.22 -2.79 4.92
C ILE A 159 26.66 -2.74 5.44
N ASP A 160 26.85 -2.31 6.68
CA ASP A 160 28.16 -2.34 7.34
C ASP A 160 28.62 -3.78 7.56
N ASP A 161 29.94 -4.04 7.50
CA ASP A 161 30.52 -5.40 7.56
C ASP A 161 30.00 -6.23 8.73
N ILE A 162 29.84 -5.63 9.91
CA ILE A 162 29.37 -6.32 11.10
C ILE A 162 27.91 -6.76 10.94
N ASN A 163 27.10 -5.95 10.28
CA ASN A 163 25.69 -6.26 9.98
C ASN A 163 25.57 -7.31 8.87
N VAL A 164 26.52 -7.38 7.95
CA VAL A 164 26.63 -8.46 6.94
C VAL A 164 26.77 -9.81 7.62
N TRP A 165 27.63 -9.92 8.66
CA TRP A 165 27.75 -11.15 9.45
C TRP A 165 26.43 -11.55 10.09
N GLY A 166 25.73 -10.62 10.73
CA GLY A 166 24.41 -10.84 11.31
C GLY A 166 23.36 -11.28 10.30
N PHE A 167 23.39 -10.69 9.10
CA PHE A 167 22.54 -11.07 8.00
C PHE A 167 22.79 -12.51 7.53
N ILE A 168 24.05 -12.91 7.31
CA ILE A 168 24.40 -14.28 6.94
C ILE A 168 23.94 -15.28 8.01
N GLU A 169 24.17 -14.98 9.29
CA GLU A 169 23.73 -15.85 10.39
C GLU A 169 22.21 -15.97 10.45
N THR A 170 21.48 -14.89 10.14
CA THR A 170 20.03 -14.92 10.10
C THR A 170 19.54 -15.80 8.94
N ILE A 171 20.11 -15.67 7.74
CA ILE A 171 19.82 -16.55 6.61
C ILE A 171 20.08 -18.00 6.97
N ARG A 172 21.25 -18.30 7.50
CA ARG A 172 21.70 -19.63 7.82
C ARG A 172 20.76 -20.35 8.80
N HIS A 173 20.25 -19.64 9.80
CA HIS A 173 19.41 -20.22 10.83
C HIS A 173 17.93 -20.24 10.51
N ALA A 174 17.42 -19.13 9.96
CA ALA A 174 15.98 -18.96 9.75
C ALA A 174 15.50 -19.55 8.42
N PHE A 175 16.38 -19.65 7.40
CA PHE A 175 16.02 -20.02 6.04
C PHE A 175 16.76 -21.26 5.53
N LYS A 176 17.21 -22.12 6.43
CA LYS A 176 17.94 -23.36 6.08
C LYS A 176 17.17 -24.30 5.13
N ASP A 177 15.84 -24.29 5.20
CA ASP A 177 14.95 -25.11 4.39
C ASP A 177 14.35 -24.35 3.19
N SER A 178 14.89 -23.14 2.89
CA SER A 178 14.41 -22.28 1.82
C SER A 178 15.36 -22.27 0.64
N PHE A 179 14.84 -22.11 -0.57
CA PHE A 179 15.66 -21.81 -1.73
C PHE A 179 15.99 -20.31 -1.73
N ILE A 180 17.28 -19.99 -1.71
CA ILE A 180 17.77 -18.62 -1.65
C ILE A 180 18.50 -18.32 -2.96
N LEU A 181 18.03 -17.30 -3.68
CA LEU A 181 18.72 -16.69 -4.80
C LEU A 181 19.30 -15.35 -4.34
N LEU A 182 20.61 -15.22 -4.36
CA LEU A 182 21.29 -14.03 -3.93
C LEU A 182 22.26 -13.58 -5.01
N SER A 183 22.18 -12.32 -5.43
CA SER A 183 23.17 -11.68 -6.27
C SER A 183 24.11 -10.81 -5.43
N THR A 184 25.35 -10.69 -5.83
CA THR A 184 26.31 -9.75 -5.26
C THR A 184 27.43 -9.50 -6.26
N HIS A 185 28.02 -8.32 -6.19
CA HIS A 185 29.21 -7.96 -6.96
C HIS A 185 30.51 -8.12 -6.14
N GLU A 186 30.41 -8.56 -4.87
CA GLU A 186 31.54 -8.72 -3.96
C GLU A 186 31.91 -10.20 -3.79
N ASP A 187 33.10 -10.58 -4.34
CA ASP A 187 33.60 -11.96 -4.31
C ASP A 187 33.87 -12.47 -2.89
N GLU A 188 34.37 -11.59 -2.00
CA GLU A 188 34.66 -11.95 -0.61
C GLU A 188 33.37 -12.33 0.15
N TYR A 189 32.30 -11.60 -0.08
CA TYR A 189 31.01 -11.90 0.50
C TYR A 189 30.44 -13.21 -0.05
N ALA A 190 30.51 -13.42 -1.35
CA ALA A 190 30.06 -14.68 -1.96
C ALA A 190 30.85 -15.89 -1.40
N ALA A 191 32.18 -15.75 -1.23
CA ALA A 191 33.02 -16.77 -0.65
C ALA A 191 32.65 -17.05 0.82
N LEU A 192 32.46 -16.00 1.61
CA LEU A 192 32.06 -16.09 3.02
C LEU A 192 30.71 -16.80 3.18
N LEU A 193 29.72 -16.41 2.39
CA LEU A 193 28.38 -17.01 2.42
C LEU A 193 28.46 -18.52 2.08
N ARG A 194 29.16 -18.88 1.01
CA ARG A 194 29.39 -20.28 0.65
C ARG A 194 30.07 -21.08 1.77
N TYR A 195 31.11 -20.54 2.37
CA TYR A 195 31.82 -21.16 3.48
C TYR A 195 30.87 -21.41 4.67
N LYS A 196 30.10 -20.40 5.06
CA LYS A 196 29.17 -20.49 6.20
C LYS A 196 28.04 -21.48 5.95
N LEU A 197 27.49 -21.52 4.75
CA LEU A 197 26.43 -22.47 4.38
C LEU A 197 26.96 -23.91 4.30
N SER A 198 28.16 -24.11 3.74
CA SER A 198 28.79 -25.45 3.67
C SER A 198 29.05 -26.06 5.05
N LYS A 199 29.38 -25.24 6.07
CA LYS A 199 29.62 -25.71 7.45
C LYS A 199 28.38 -26.31 8.11
N ILE A 200 27.20 -26.02 7.65
CA ILE A 200 25.94 -26.57 8.17
C ILE A 200 25.28 -27.53 7.16
N GLY A 201 26.01 -27.93 6.11
CA GLY A 201 25.51 -28.89 5.13
C GLY A 201 24.50 -28.33 4.13
N ILE A 202 24.34 -27.02 4.03
CA ILE A 202 23.49 -26.38 3.01
C ILE A 202 24.29 -26.27 1.71
N PRO A 203 23.85 -26.91 0.60
CA PRO A 203 24.52 -26.80 -0.68
C PRO A 203 24.36 -25.37 -1.24
N ALA A 204 25.50 -24.77 -1.64
CA ALA A 204 25.50 -23.46 -2.27
C ALA A 204 26.26 -23.52 -3.60
N LYS A 205 25.63 -23.03 -4.67
CA LYS A 205 26.23 -22.92 -6.00
C LYS A 205 26.47 -21.45 -6.30
N CYS A 206 27.69 -21.09 -6.67
CA CYS A 206 28.02 -19.79 -7.21
C CYS A 206 27.96 -19.83 -8.74
N ILE A 207 27.38 -18.82 -9.34
CA ILE A 207 27.29 -18.65 -10.79
C ILE A 207 27.96 -17.32 -11.10
N ASP A 208 29.04 -17.35 -11.85
CA ASP A 208 29.71 -16.14 -12.32
C ASP A 208 29.03 -15.66 -13.61
N MET A 209 28.37 -14.50 -13.51
CA MET A 209 27.64 -13.90 -14.63
C MET A 209 28.56 -13.38 -15.73
N SER A 210 29.84 -13.07 -15.41
CA SER A 210 30.83 -12.64 -16.38
C SER A 210 31.27 -13.79 -17.31
N GLU A 211 31.37 -15.02 -16.76
CA GLU A 211 31.65 -16.21 -17.57
C GLU A 211 30.50 -16.58 -18.51
N ILE A 212 29.28 -16.42 -18.05
CA ILE A 212 28.09 -16.68 -18.90
C ILE A 212 28.04 -15.69 -20.06
N ARG A 213 28.27 -14.41 -19.78
CA ARG A 213 28.27 -13.35 -20.79
C ARG A 213 29.34 -13.55 -21.85
N SER A 214 30.55 -13.91 -21.41
CA SER A 214 31.67 -14.18 -22.34
C SER A 214 31.39 -15.40 -23.24
N ARG A 215 30.73 -16.44 -22.74
CA ARG A 215 30.29 -17.60 -23.55
C ARG A 215 29.25 -17.23 -24.59
N GLN A 216 28.23 -16.42 -24.25
CA GLN A 216 27.21 -15.96 -25.18
C GLN A 216 27.83 -15.07 -26.29
N GLU A 217 28.74 -14.17 -25.97
CA GLU A 217 29.43 -13.33 -26.96
C GLU A 217 30.29 -14.14 -27.92
N VAL A 218 30.82 -15.27 -27.49
CA VAL A 218 31.57 -16.19 -28.37
C VAL A 218 30.65 -16.99 -29.29
N GLU A 219 29.52 -17.43 -28.79
CA GLU A 219 28.50 -18.13 -29.58
C GLU A 219 27.89 -17.20 -30.67
N GLU A 220 27.54 -15.97 -30.31
CA GLU A 220 27.01 -14.98 -31.26
C GLU A 220 27.99 -14.56 -32.35
N ARG A 221 29.31 -14.67 -32.11
CA ARG A 221 30.35 -14.38 -33.10
C ARG A 221 30.70 -15.57 -34.00
N SER A 222 30.19 -16.75 -33.65
CA SER A 222 30.41 -17.99 -34.40
C SER A 222 29.27 -18.37 -35.33
N GLU A 223 28.13 -17.68 -35.26
CA GLU A 223 27.01 -17.71 -36.22
C GLU A 223 27.17 -16.58 -37.26
#